data_d6280921823b92c983b566550aa282c6
#
_entry.id   d6280921823b92c983b566550aa282c6
#
_cell.length_a   1.000
_cell.length_b   1.000
_cell.length_c   1.000
_cell.angle_alpha   90.00
_cell.angle_beta   90.00
_cell.angle_gamma   90.00
#
_symmetry.space_group_name_H-M   'P 1'
#
loop_
_entity.id
_entity.type
_entity.pdbx_description
1 polymer ?
#
loop_
_entity_poly.entity_id
_entity_poly.type
_entity_poly.pdbx_seq_one_letter_code
_entity_poly.pdbx_strand_id
1 'polypeptide(L)'
;MSSGQDNQLETGLANQGGRLTGSSKFKQQSAVGDAFSSHRLGGSRFRIFPGFLGGDSSSTVVPVNALDLTVLYAKTDAFGQTITPAEWQTDRDPLFIWAPPIAADNVAGYSYAIDGAPDDIADTVATSFNVATATPNTLADGKHTFSVKAIGTGGIAGTPLSLEVWADTTPPQVVGREPQPGALFNAPPAVTATISDAHSGVSVATVTVLVNGTAGSVTFDAQTGTATAAGGNWHEGSNSIELRASDAVGNLQTPVVWSVVLDLAPPTGTITINGGAVMTTSAFVTLSLTGADDISGLAHLLVSNDELTGYVQEPFVTLRELWKLTPVRGIQSVFVKFVDRAGNASAPVSDAIELALLSPETVITSGPAGFTPDQGATFAVMCPEGGCVFSYAFDAAPWSEWSPAAIATADGLAFGNHYFRVKAAKDVDGTPGIQPDEEDPSPAERTWIVGVEPSVFVIPRGPHIKLWRLE
;
A
#
# COMPACT_ATOMS: atom_id res chain seq x y z
N MET A 1 33.03 -54.03 -3.26
CA MET A 1 34.00 -53.88 -2.16
C MET A 1 33.37 -52.92 -1.19
N SER A 2 32.71 -53.44 -0.17
CA SER A 2 31.98 -52.66 0.85
C SER A 2 32.84 -52.69 2.11
N SER A 3 33.36 -51.55 2.50
CA SER A 3 34.08 -51.35 3.75
C SER A 3 33.10 -51.27 4.89
N GLY A 4 33.05 -52.35 5.71
CA GLY A 4 32.28 -52.33 6.95
C GLY A 4 32.90 -51.35 7.95
N GLN A 5 32.12 -50.42 8.45
CA GLN A 5 32.45 -49.64 9.63
C GLN A 5 32.00 -50.42 10.87
N ASP A 6 32.99 -50.85 11.65
CA ASP A 6 32.76 -51.35 13.01
C ASP A 6 32.41 -50.19 13.94
N ASN A 7 31.13 -50.02 14.26
CA ASN A 7 30.72 -49.11 15.35
C ASN A 7 30.87 -49.82 16.69
N GLN A 8 31.91 -49.44 17.44
CA GLN A 8 32.04 -49.83 18.84
C GLN A 8 31.24 -48.88 19.74
N LEU A 9 30.20 -49.37 20.38
CA LEU A 9 29.55 -48.66 21.50
C LEU A 9 30.29 -49.02 22.81
N GLU A 10 31.02 -48.06 23.34
CA GLU A 10 31.48 -48.14 24.73
C GLU A 10 30.41 -47.54 25.63
N THR A 11 29.62 -48.37 26.33
CA THR A 11 28.73 -47.94 27.39
C THR A 11 29.36 -48.10 28.74
N GLY A 12 29.83 -47.03 29.31
CA GLY A 12 30.17 -46.94 30.73
C GLY A 12 28.90 -46.66 31.55
N LEU A 13 28.35 -47.65 32.20
CA LEU A 13 27.28 -47.47 33.19
C LEU A 13 27.94 -47.15 34.54
N ALA A 14 27.86 -45.88 34.95
CA ALA A 14 28.17 -45.48 36.31
C ALA A 14 26.91 -45.61 37.17
N ASN A 15 26.86 -46.64 37.98
CA ASN A 15 25.89 -46.72 39.05
C ASN A 15 26.59 -46.42 40.40
N GLN A 16 25.91 -45.73 41.29
CA GLN A 16 26.45 -45.42 42.59
C GLN A 16 26.82 -46.70 43.34
N GLY A 17 28.09 -46.92 43.53
CA GLY A 17 28.65 -47.93 44.45
C GLY A 17 29.27 -49.18 43.91
N GLY A 18 29.51 -49.34 42.62
CA GLY A 18 30.16 -50.54 42.07
C GLY A 18 30.98 -50.30 40.84
N ARG A 19 32.29 -50.57 40.91
CA ARG A 19 33.22 -50.52 39.78
C ARG A 19 33.04 -51.80 38.97
N LEU A 20 32.48 -51.69 37.75
CA LEU A 20 32.47 -52.79 36.78
C LEU A 20 33.83 -52.83 36.07
N THR A 21 34.63 -53.86 36.37
CA THR A 21 35.81 -54.20 35.63
C THR A 21 35.48 -55.30 34.62
N GLY A 22 35.34 -54.95 33.39
CA GLY A 22 35.15 -55.89 32.28
C GLY A 22 34.48 -55.28 31.07
N SER A 23 35.21 -55.02 30.00
CA SER A 23 34.67 -54.63 28.72
C SER A 23 33.98 -55.82 28.01
N SER A 24 32.67 -55.82 27.88
CA SER A 24 31.96 -56.75 27.02
C SER A 24 31.67 -56.10 25.70
N LYS A 25 32.30 -56.60 24.62
CA LYS A 25 32.00 -56.17 23.27
C LYS A 25 30.79 -56.90 22.74
N PHE A 26 29.76 -56.13 22.35
CA PHE A 26 28.61 -56.69 21.65
C PHE A 26 28.81 -56.51 20.14
N LYS A 27 28.68 -57.60 19.35
CA LYS A 27 28.56 -57.52 17.90
C LYS A 27 27.10 -57.49 17.55
N GLN A 28 26.70 -56.50 16.80
CA GLN A 28 25.38 -56.42 16.18
C GLN A 28 25.39 -57.34 14.93
N GLN A 29 24.64 -58.39 14.96
CA GLN A 29 24.26 -59.14 13.73
C GLN A 29 22.88 -58.63 13.30
N SER A 30 22.81 -58.07 12.11
CA SER A 30 21.52 -57.77 11.48
C SER A 30 20.90 -59.09 11.02
N ALA A 31 19.92 -59.56 11.73
CA ALA A 31 19.00 -60.62 11.27
C ALA A 31 17.60 -60.04 11.16
N VAL A 32 17.11 -59.98 9.93
CA VAL A 32 15.72 -59.78 9.65
C VAL A 32 14.98 -61.04 10.15
N GLY A 33 14.15 -60.89 11.16
CA GLY A 33 13.13 -61.85 11.53
C GLY A 33 13.46 -62.82 12.64
N ASP A 34 13.94 -62.36 13.81
CA ASP A 34 13.73 -63.19 14.99
C ASP A 34 13.56 -62.41 16.29
N ALA A 35 12.63 -62.91 17.04
CA ALA A 35 12.17 -62.41 18.29
C ALA A 35 13.22 -62.53 19.39
N PHE A 36 13.38 -61.48 20.17
CA PHE A 36 13.78 -61.41 21.56
C PHE A 36 15.00 -62.23 22.01
N SER A 37 16.17 -61.67 22.11
CA SER A 37 17.20 -62.24 22.97
C SER A 37 17.13 -61.62 24.37
N SER A 38 16.93 -62.47 25.41
CA SER A 38 17.01 -62.07 26.79
C SER A 38 18.40 -62.34 27.36
N HIS A 39 19.09 -61.31 27.83
CA HIS A 39 20.36 -61.45 28.57
C HIS A 39 20.15 -61.20 30.05
N ARG A 40 20.69 -62.07 30.88
CA ARG A 40 20.64 -61.92 32.33
C ARG A 40 21.97 -61.33 32.86
N LEU A 41 21.88 -60.13 33.44
CA LEU A 41 22.99 -59.52 34.15
C LEU A 41 22.53 -59.26 35.59
N GLY A 42 23.16 -59.99 36.54
CA GLY A 42 23.04 -59.70 37.98
C GLY A 42 21.63 -59.62 38.52
N GLY A 43 20.76 -60.57 38.21
CA GLY A 43 19.43 -60.71 38.83
C GLY A 43 18.30 -59.86 38.15
N SER A 44 18.61 -58.96 37.28
CA SER A 44 17.59 -58.15 36.53
C SER A 44 17.46 -58.61 35.11
N ARG A 45 16.23 -58.66 34.57
CA ARG A 45 15.91 -59.00 33.19
C ARG A 45 15.73 -57.73 32.37
N PHE A 46 16.43 -57.63 31.26
CA PHE A 46 16.30 -56.52 30.30
C PHE A 46 15.72 -57.07 28.98
N ARG A 47 14.83 -56.32 28.36
CA ARG A 47 14.34 -56.58 27.00
C ARG A 47 14.73 -55.42 26.08
N ILE A 48 15.27 -55.78 24.90
CA ILE A 48 15.55 -54.82 23.84
C ILE A 48 14.56 -55.10 22.72
N PHE A 49 13.81 -54.11 22.31
CA PHE A 49 12.82 -54.18 21.25
C PHE A 49 13.44 -53.75 19.91
N PRO A 50 13.22 -54.46 18.81
CA PRO A 50 13.58 -54.01 17.47
C PRO A 50 12.68 -52.81 17.07
N GLY A 51 13.28 -51.73 16.58
CA GLY A 51 12.61 -50.52 16.15
C GLY A 51 12.81 -49.29 17.05
N PHE A 52 13.39 -49.45 18.23
CA PHE A 52 13.59 -48.34 19.17
C PHE A 52 14.98 -47.65 19.05
N LEU A 53 15.76 -47.97 18.02
CA LEU A 53 17.08 -47.35 17.76
C LEU A 53 16.99 -46.32 16.63
N GLY A 54 16.11 -45.36 16.78
CA GLY A 54 16.06 -44.14 15.95
C GLY A 54 16.36 -42.94 16.81
N GLY A 55 17.64 -42.61 16.90
CA GLY A 55 18.21 -41.31 17.26
C GLY A 55 17.59 -40.55 18.44
N ASP A 56 17.95 -40.87 19.64
CA ASP A 56 18.56 -39.96 20.63
C ASP A 56 18.90 -40.70 21.93
N SER A 57 20.08 -40.47 22.42
CA SER A 57 20.70 -41.23 23.49
C SER A 57 20.24 -40.76 24.87
N SER A 58 19.04 -41.18 25.30
CA SER A 58 18.78 -41.32 26.72
C SER A 58 17.73 -42.42 26.98
N SER A 59 18.08 -43.70 26.68
CA SER A 59 17.28 -44.79 27.17
C SER A 59 17.53 -44.98 28.63
N THR A 60 16.70 -44.38 29.48
CA THR A 60 16.57 -44.79 30.89
C THR A 60 16.01 -46.19 30.90
N VAL A 61 16.83 -47.17 31.31
CA VAL A 61 16.37 -48.54 31.57
C VAL A 61 15.55 -48.43 32.88
N VAL A 62 14.25 -48.39 32.80
CA VAL A 62 13.35 -48.47 33.94
C VAL A 62 13.22 -49.94 34.36
N PRO A 63 13.41 -50.33 35.62
CA PRO A 63 13.16 -51.70 36.05
C PRO A 63 11.70 -52.04 35.80
N VAL A 64 11.46 -53.13 35.08
CA VAL A 64 10.10 -53.58 34.74
C VAL A 64 9.45 -54.22 35.95
N ASN A 65 8.43 -53.58 36.50
CA ASN A 65 7.57 -54.17 37.49
C ASN A 65 6.73 -55.30 36.85
N ALA A 66 6.33 -56.29 37.62
CA ALA A 66 5.62 -57.44 37.06
C ALA A 66 4.28 -57.09 36.38
N LEU A 67 3.68 -55.94 36.73
CA LEU A 67 2.45 -55.40 36.15
C LEU A 67 2.66 -54.27 35.15
N ASP A 68 3.91 -53.87 34.87
CA ASP A 68 4.16 -52.82 33.91
C ASP A 68 3.96 -53.32 32.46
N LEU A 69 3.27 -52.49 31.68
CA LEU A 69 3.10 -52.72 30.24
C LEU A 69 4.41 -52.37 29.50
N THR A 70 4.71 -53.14 28.48
CA THR A 70 5.96 -52.98 27.74
C THR A 70 5.77 -52.58 26.28
N VAL A 71 4.53 -52.65 25.76
CA VAL A 71 4.18 -52.36 24.40
C VAL A 71 2.88 -51.53 24.41
N LEU A 72 2.88 -50.41 23.75
CA LEU A 72 1.73 -49.59 23.43
C LEU A 72 1.95 -48.97 22.07
N TYR A 73 1.00 -49.13 21.18
CA TYR A 73 0.99 -48.51 19.83
C TYR A 73 -0.45 -48.23 19.39
N ALA A 74 -0.59 -47.36 18.41
CA ALA A 74 -1.86 -47.04 17.81
C ALA A 74 -1.86 -47.45 16.33
N LYS A 75 -3.05 -47.79 15.79
CA LYS A 75 -3.32 -48.04 14.37
C LYS A 75 -4.53 -47.23 13.96
N THR A 76 -4.67 -46.99 12.64
CA THR A 76 -5.86 -46.36 12.08
C THR A 76 -7.11 -47.24 12.25
N ASP A 77 -6.97 -48.54 12.18
CA ASP A 77 -8.00 -49.55 12.47
C ASP A 77 -7.37 -50.93 12.75
N ALA A 78 -8.18 -51.97 12.92
CA ALA A 78 -7.70 -53.34 13.18
C ALA A 78 -6.74 -53.88 12.11
N PHE A 79 -6.88 -53.44 10.86
CA PHE A 79 -6.08 -53.85 9.68
C PHE A 79 -5.21 -52.72 9.12
N GLY A 80 -5.33 -51.52 9.70
CA GLY A 80 -4.74 -50.30 9.22
C GLY A 80 -3.24 -50.12 9.53
N GLN A 81 -2.74 -48.99 9.11
CA GLN A 81 -1.34 -48.58 9.33
C GLN A 81 -1.08 -48.26 10.81
N THR A 82 0.15 -48.50 11.25
CA THR A 82 0.58 -48.04 12.57
C THR A 82 0.75 -46.54 12.54
N ILE A 83 0.17 -45.84 13.51
CA ILE A 83 0.31 -44.42 13.71
C ILE A 83 1.67 -44.13 14.33
N THR A 84 2.41 -43.23 13.75
CA THR A 84 3.68 -42.73 14.34
C THR A 84 3.34 -41.81 15.52
N PRO A 85 3.88 -42.11 16.72
CA PRO A 85 3.66 -41.26 17.89
C PRO A 85 4.19 -39.83 17.68
N ALA A 86 3.45 -38.84 18.23
CA ALA A 86 3.82 -37.44 18.20
C ALA A 86 4.00 -36.86 16.79
N GLU A 87 3.34 -37.45 15.78
CA GLU A 87 3.23 -36.92 14.43
C GLU A 87 1.77 -36.63 14.08
N TRP A 88 1.56 -35.56 13.32
CA TRP A 88 0.23 -35.16 12.87
C TRP A 88 -0.33 -36.14 11.83
N GLN A 89 -1.62 -36.40 11.89
CA GLN A 89 -2.34 -37.30 11.00
C GLN A 89 -3.82 -36.91 10.88
N THR A 90 -4.52 -37.48 9.91
CA THR A 90 -5.95 -37.19 9.69
C THR A 90 -6.90 -38.16 10.40
N ASP A 91 -6.38 -39.25 10.99
CA ASP A 91 -7.20 -40.22 11.72
C ASP A 91 -7.57 -39.66 13.12
N ARG A 92 -8.85 -39.70 13.45
CA ARG A 92 -9.44 -39.23 14.68
C ARG A 92 -10.06 -40.31 15.53
N ASP A 93 -10.05 -41.55 15.08
CA ASP A 93 -10.65 -42.69 15.76
C ASP A 93 -9.69 -43.88 15.89
N PRO A 94 -8.45 -43.65 16.37
CA PRO A 94 -7.43 -44.69 16.41
C PRO A 94 -7.77 -45.84 17.29
N LEU A 95 -7.23 -47.03 16.91
CA LEU A 95 -7.24 -48.23 17.71
C LEU A 95 -5.92 -48.34 18.51
N PHE A 96 -5.98 -48.18 19.81
CA PHE A 96 -4.84 -48.40 20.74
C PHE A 96 -4.75 -49.89 21.09
N ILE A 97 -3.52 -50.42 21.07
CA ILE A 97 -3.21 -51.82 21.32
C ILE A 97 -2.04 -51.92 22.30
N TRP A 98 -2.13 -52.77 23.27
CA TRP A 98 -1.05 -53.02 24.23
C TRP A 98 -0.85 -54.51 24.44
N ALA A 99 0.33 -54.92 24.89
CA ALA A 99 0.65 -56.27 25.26
C ALA A 99 0.37 -56.48 26.79
N PRO A 100 -0.14 -57.64 27.18
CA PRO A 100 -0.25 -57.97 28.61
C PRO A 100 1.12 -57.86 29.31
N PRO A 101 1.15 -57.51 30.61
CA PRO A 101 2.39 -57.54 31.38
C PRO A 101 2.91 -58.97 31.60
N ILE A 102 4.14 -59.07 32.09
CA ILE A 102 4.78 -60.40 32.27
C ILE A 102 3.97 -61.27 33.24
N ALA A 103 3.32 -60.71 34.28
CA ALA A 103 2.46 -61.40 35.23
C ALA A 103 0.98 -61.38 34.73
N ALA A 104 0.72 -61.80 33.50
CA ALA A 104 -0.63 -61.74 32.90
C ALA A 104 -1.70 -62.46 33.73
N ASP A 105 -1.36 -63.58 34.40
CA ASP A 105 -2.27 -64.36 35.27
C ASP A 105 -2.77 -63.61 36.50
N ASN A 106 -2.11 -62.54 36.88
CA ASN A 106 -2.46 -61.67 38.00
C ASN A 106 -3.16 -60.36 37.60
N VAL A 107 -3.52 -60.20 36.32
CA VAL A 107 -4.23 -59.02 35.78
C VAL A 107 -5.72 -59.19 35.96
N ALA A 108 -6.37 -58.27 36.64
CA ALA A 108 -7.83 -58.20 36.73
C ALA A 108 -8.43 -57.43 35.53
N GLY A 109 -7.66 -56.52 34.95
CA GLY A 109 -8.06 -55.70 33.82
C GLY A 109 -7.08 -54.54 33.58
N TYR A 110 -7.48 -53.60 32.75
CA TYR A 110 -6.70 -52.41 32.38
C TYR A 110 -7.54 -51.16 32.61
N SER A 111 -6.91 -50.14 33.20
CA SER A 111 -7.45 -48.77 33.26
C SER A 111 -6.78 -47.91 32.22
N TYR A 112 -7.54 -47.12 31.52
CA TYR A 112 -7.04 -46.22 30.49
C TYR A 112 -7.71 -44.84 30.54
N ALA A 113 -7.02 -43.83 30.01
CA ALA A 113 -7.54 -42.48 29.89
C ALA A 113 -7.00 -41.82 28.63
N ILE A 114 -7.79 -40.94 28.01
CA ILE A 114 -7.36 -39.98 27.00
C ILE A 114 -7.24 -38.62 27.68
N ASP A 115 -6.11 -37.94 27.49
CA ASP A 115 -5.78 -36.61 28.04
C ASP A 115 -5.87 -36.52 29.58
N GLY A 116 -5.69 -37.67 30.19
CA GLY A 116 -5.72 -37.78 31.64
C GLY A 116 -4.89 -38.94 32.16
N ALA A 117 -4.87 -39.11 33.48
CA ALA A 117 -4.26 -40.28 34.12
C ALA A 117 -5.31 -41.40 34.29
N PRO A 118 -4.98 -42.68 33.97
CA PRO A 118 -5.85 -43.80 34.25
C PRO A 118 -5.97 -43.98 35.77
N ASP A 119 -7.17 -44.30 36.27
CA ASP A 119 -7.45 -44.52 37.69
C ASP A 119 -7.07 -45.97 38.10
N ASP A 120 -7.35 -46.36 39.34
CA ASP A 120 -7.03 -47.71 39.83
C ASP A 120 -8.20 -48.67 39.70
N ILE A 121 -9.18 -48.37 38.83
CA ILE A 121 -10.33 -49.21 38.50
C ILE A 121 -10.17 -49.75 37.08
N ALA A 122 -10.37 -51.05 36.88
CA ALA A 122 -10.29 -51.64 35.55
C ALA A 122 -11.49 -51.25 34.66
N ASP A 123 -11.23 -50.62 33.53
CA ASP A 123 -12.23 -50.23 32.53
C ASP A 123 -12.54 -51.39 31.54
N THR A 124 -11.52 -52.23 31.28
CA THR A 124 -11.63 -53.31 30.31
C THR A 124 -10.73 -54.51 30.69
N VAL A 125 -11.06 -55.66 30.16
CA VAL A 125 -10.20 -56.86 30.18
C VAL A 125 -9.51 -57.07 28.79
N ALA A 126 -9.92 -56.32 27.80
CA ALA A 126 -9.32 -56.36 26.47
C ALA A 126 -7.93 -55.72 26.48
N THR A 127 -7.08 -56.10 25.54
CA THR A 127 -5.74 -55.50 25.31
C THR A 127 -5.77 -54.47 24.19
N SER A 128 -6.93 -53.87 24.01
CA SER A 128 -7.12 -52.80 23.03
C SER A 128 -8.26 -51.85 23.41
N PHE A 129 -8.18 -50.63 22.95
CA PHE A 129 -9.26 -49.65 23.02
C PHE A 129 -9.43 -48.97 21.65
N ASN A 130 -10.66 -49.03 21.12
CA ASN A 130 -11.00 -48.43 19.82
C ASN A 130 -11.82 -47.17 20.06
N VAL A 131 -11.27 -46.02 19.66
CA VAL A 131 -11.95 -44.72 19.79
C VAL A 131 -13.25 -44.71 18.98
N ALA A 132 -13.27 -45.33 17.79
CA ALA A 132 -14.46 -45.40 16.95
C ALA A 132 -15.70 -46.03 17.65
N THR A 133 -15.49 -46.82 18.72
CA THR A 133 -16.58 -47.43 19.47
C THR A 133 -16.87 -46.71 20.82
N ALA A 134 -16.13 -45.65 21.12
CA ALA A 134 -16.29 -44.84 22.31
C ALA A 134 -17.35 -43.71 22.16
N THR A 135 -17.56 -42.94 23.22
CA THR A 135 -18.40 -41.75 23.18
C THR A 135 -17.66 -40.58 23.89
N PRO A 136 -17.21 -39.56 23.15
CA PRO A 136 -17.32 -39.41 21.71
C PRO A 136 -16.53 -40.47 20.95
N ASN A 137 -16.91 -40.73 19.71
CA ASN A 137 -16.30 -41.75 18.85
C ASN A 137 -15.17 -41.22 17.96
N THR A 138 -14.75 -40.00 18.18
CA THR A 138 -13.60 -39.33 17.51
C THR A 138 -12.89 -38.43 18.49
N LEU A 139 -11.58 -38.31 18.33
CA LEU A 139 -10.77 -37.28 18.99
C LEU A 139 -11.07 -35.91 18.34
N ALA A 140 -10.92 -34.84 19.09
CA ALA A 140 -10.87 -33.50 18.54
C ALA A 140 -9.59 -33.32 17.70
N ASP A 141 -9.52 -32.28 16.87
CA ASP A 141 -8.22 -31.87 16.31
C ASP A 141 -7.34 -31.33 17.46
N GLY A 142 -6.09 -31.76 17.47
CA GLY A 142 -5.15 -31.43 18.53
C GLY A 142 -4.22 -32.57 18.91
N LYS A 143 -3.48 -32.35 19.99
CA LYS A 143 -2.56 -33.33 20.58
C LYS A 143 -3.27 -34.07 21.70
N HIS A 144 -3.26 -35.40 21.60
CA HIS A 144 -3.90 -36.28 22.57
C HIS A 144 -2.88 -37.25 23.13
N THR A 145 -3.03 -37.58 24.43
CA THR A 145 -2.23 -38.58 25.13
C THR A 145 -3.14 -39.70 25.58
N PHE A 146 -2.96 -40.87 25.01
CA PHE A 146 -3.57 -42.09 25.55
C PHE A 146 -2.66 -42.72 26.60
N SER A 147 -3.18 -43.02 27.76
CA SER A 147 -2.44 -43.63 28.85
C SER A 147 -3.17 -44.89 29.32
N VAL A 148 -2.44 -45.98 29.56
CA VAL A 148 -3.00 -47.25 29.99
C VAL A 148 -2.09 -47.92 31.02
N LYS A 149 -2.68 -48.58 32.03
CA LYS A 149 -1.98 -49.41 33.02
C LYS A 149 -2.73 -50.68 33.33
N ALA A 150 -2.02 -51.70 33.75
CA ALA A 150 -2.65 -52.95 34.24
C ALA A 150 -3.05 -52.82 35.70
N ILE A 151 -4.20 -53.39 36.02
CA ILE A 151 -4.73 -53.51 37.38
C ILE A 151 -4.67 -54.98 37.79
N GLY A 152 -3.95 -55.28 38.85
CA GLY A 152 -3.80 -56.65 39.36
C GLY A 152 -5.00 -57.08 40.19
N THR A 153 -5.20 -58.42 40.30
CA THR A 153 -6.26 -59.07 41.12
C THR A 153 -6.24 -58.71 42.59
N GLY A 154 -5.13 -58.17 43.08
CA GLY A 154 -4.99 -57.62 44.45
C GLY A 154 -5.21 -56.13 44.56
N GLY A 155 -5.68 -55.46 43.54
CA GLY A 155 -5.87 -53.99 43.51
C GLY A 155 -4.58 -53.21 43.36
N ILE A 156 -3.45 -53.87 43.05
CA ILE A 156 -2.16 -53.20 42.80
C ILE A 156 -2.12 -52.82 41.31
N ALA A 157 -1.83 -51.54 41.02
CA ALA A 157 -1.69 -51.05 39.67
C ALA A 157 -0.22 -51.04 39.18
N GLY A 158 -0.01 -51.30 37.89
CA GLY A 158 1.25 -51.07 37.23
C GLY A 158 1.48 -49.58 36.90
N THR A 159 2.67 -49.28 36.44
CA THR A 159 3.00 -47.93 35.96
C THR A 159 2.26 -47.64 34.64
N PRO A 160 1.60 -46.47 34.50
CA PRO A 160 1.00 -46.09 33.21
C PRO A 160 2.01 -46.03 32.09
N LEU A 161 1.63 -46.58 30.92
CA LEU A 161 2.34 -46.40 29.65
C LEU A 161 1.53 -45.46 28.80
N SER A 162 2.18 -44.42 28.25
CA SER A 162 1.50 -43.36 27.51
C SER A 162 1.97 -43.29 26.04
N LEU A 163 1.08 -42.88 25.15
CA LEU A 163 1.32 -42.69 23.71
C LEU A 163 0.66 -41.40 23.27
N GLU A 164 1.40 -40.54 22.60
CA GLU A 164 0.86 -39.33 21.98
C GLU A 164 0.33 -39.61 20.56
N VAL A 165 -0.86 -39.13 20.27
CA VAL A 165 -1.49 -39.14 18.94
C VAL A 165 -1.97 -37.73 18.63
N TRP A 166 -1.56 -37.21 17.49
CA TRP A 166 -1.90 -35.84 17.09
C TRP A 166 -2.81 -35.87 15.88
N ALA A 167 -4.05 -35.39 16.01
CA ALA A 167 -5.07 -35.39 14.98
C ALA A 167 -5.26 -34.00 14.39
N ASP A 168 -5.37 -33.94 13.05
CA ASP A 168 -5.70 -32.74 12.31
C ASP A 168 -6.51 -33.07 11.08
N THR A 169 -7.76 -32.61 11.04
CA THR A 169 -8.67 -32.74 9.90
C THR A 169 -9.11 -31.38 9.36
N THR A 170 -8.58 -30.31 9.92
CA THR A 170 -8.96 -28.94 9.59
C THR A 170 -8.03 -28.37 8.51
N PRO A 171 -8.54 -28.00 7.33
CA PRO A 171 -7.72 -27.37 6.30
C PRO A 171 -7.20 -25.99 6.73
N PRO A 172 -6.06 -25.54 6.17
CA PRO A 172 -5.56 -24.20 6.39
C PRO A 172 -6.53 -23.13 5.89
N GLN A 173 -6.46 -21.93 6.50
CA GLN A 173 -7.33 -20.81 6.20
C GLN A 173 -6.53 -19.62 5.69
N VAL A 174 -7.09 -18.88 4.72
CA VAL A 174 -6.57 -17.59 4.26
C VAL A 174 -7.17 -16.51 5.14
N VAL A 175 -6.30 -15.82 5.91
CA VAL A 175 -6.71 -14.77 6.85
C VAL A 175 -6.46 -13.36 6.31
N GLY A 176 -5.69 -13.24 5.23
CA GLY A 176 -5.43 -11.97 4.56
C GLY A 176 -4.98 -12.19 3.12
N ARG A 177 -5.24 -11.21 2.26
CA ARG A 177 -4.80 -11.22 0.86
C ARG A 177 -4.67 -9.82 0.31
N GLU A 178 -3.66 -9.62 -0.53
CA GLU A 178 -3.46 -8.46 -1.39
C GLU A 178 -3.06 -8.95 -2.79
N PRO A 179 -3.50 -8.26 -3.84
CA PRO A 179 -4.38 -7.07 -3.84
C PRO A 179 -5.82 -7.40 -3.40
N GLN A 180 -6.54 -6.38 -2.93
CA GLN A 180 -7.96 -6.51 -2.57
C GLN A 180 -8.82 -6.80 -3.81
N PRO A 181 -9.96 -7.50 -3.67
CA PRO A 181 -10.89 -7.71 -4.78
C PRO A 181 -11.33 -6.41 -5.43
N GLY A 182 -11.29 -6.35 -6.77
CA GLY A 182 -11.67 -5.19 -7.56
C GLY A 182 -10.63 -4.06 -7.59
N ALA A 183 -9.46 -4.23 -7.01
CA ALA A 183 -8.37 -3.24 -7.08
C ALA A 183 -7.91 -3.02 -8.54
N LEU A 184 -7.52 -1.78 -8.83
CA LEU A 184 -7.09 -1.31 -10.15
C LEU A 184 -5.58 -1.13 -10.16
N PHE A 185 -4.91 -1.55 -11.24
CA PHE A 185 -3.46 -1.46 -11.41
C PHE A 185 -3.11 -1.07 -12.83
N ASN A 186 -2.02 -0.32 -12.98
CA ASN A 186 -1.41 -0.01 -14.27
C ASN A 186 -0.16 -0.87 -14.59
N ALA A 187 0.11 -1.84 -13.76
CA ALA A 187 1.14 -2.85 -13.96
C ALA A 187 0.76 -4.10 -13.17
N PRO A 188 1.20 -5.32 -13.57
CA PRO A 188 0.95 -6.53 -12.82
C PRO A 188 1.41 -6.42 -11.36
N PRO A 189 0.51 -6.53 -10.37
CA PRO A 189 0.89 -6.45 -8.96
C PRO A 189 1.51 -7.76 -8.47
N ALA A 190 2.30 -7.69 -7.41
CA ALA A 190 2.62 -8.87 -6.61
C ALA A 190 1.36 -9.32 -5.84
N VAL A 191 1.16 -10.63 -5.75
CA VAL A 191 0.05 -11.20 -4.97
C VAL A 191 0.62 -11.69 -3.64
N THR A 192 0.05 -11.23 -2.53
CA THR A 192 0.40 -11.73 -1.21
C THR A 192 -0.82 -12.28 -0.50
N ALA A 193 -0.63 -13.32 0.31
CA ALA A 193 -1.68 -13.88 1.15
C ALA A 193 -1.10 -14.40 2.46
N THR A 194 -1.83 -14.22 3.56
CA THR A 194 -1.50 -14.84 4.83
C THR A 194 -2.36 -16.08 5.02
N ILE A 195 -1.70 -17.22 5.19
CA ILE A 195 -2.33 -18.53 5.34
C ILE A 195 -1.92 -19.06 6.70
N SER A 196 -2.88 -19.56 7.46
CA SER A 196 -2.64 -20.15 8.78
C SER A 196 -3.33 -21.48 8.91
N ASP A 197 -2.67 -22.36 9.66
CA ASP A 197 -3.22 -23.61 10.12
C ASP A 197 -2.97 -23.76 11.63
N ALA A 198 -3.96 -24.30 12.35
CA ALA A 198 -3.93 -24.32 13.81
C ALA A 198 -3.15 -25.51 14.37
N HIS A 199 -2.94 -26.56 13.58
CA HIS A 199 -2.46 -27.84 14.09
C HIS A 199 -1.21 -28.32 13.36
N SER A 200 -1.34 -28.99 12.22
CA SER A 200 -0.21 -29.59 11.50
C SER A 200 0.65 -28.58 10.75
N GLY A 201 0.11 -27.36 10.53
CA GLY A 201 0.78 -26.29 9.83
C GLY A 201 0.62 -26.36 8.30
N VAL A 202 0.88 -25.24 7.63
CA VAL A 202 0.74 -25.13 6.18
C VAL A 202 1.86 -25.88 5.47
N SER A 203 1.52 -26.71 4.50
CA SER A 203 2.49 -27.38 3.62
C SER A 203 3.04 -26.41 2.57
N VAL A 204 4.28 -25.98 2.74
CA VAL A 204 4.96 -25.03 1.84
C VAL A 204 4.91 -25.45 0.37
N ALA A 205 5.07 -26.75 0.11
CA ALA A 205 5.11 -27.29 -1.25
C ALA A 205 3.77 -27.24 -1.99
N THR A 206 2.66 -27.04 -1.28
CA THR A 206 1.30 -27.04 -1.85
C THR A 206 0.75 -25.65 -2.09
N VAL A 207 1.38 -24.61 -1.51
CA VAL A 207 0.93 -23.23 -1.70
C VAL A 207 1.14 -22.80 -3.15
N THR A 208 0.03 -22.55 -3.84
CA THR A 208 0.03 -22.12 -5.23
C THR A 208 -0.87 -20.93 -5.43
N VAL A 209 -0.42 -20.01 -6.26
CA VAL A 209 -1.20 -18.85 -6.73
C VAL A 209 -1.26 -18.91 -8.24
N LEU A 210 -2.47 -18.92 -8.79
CA LEU A 210 -2.70 -18.90 -10.21
C LEU A 210 -3.31 -17.57 -10.62
N VAL A 211 -2.80 -16.97 -11.70
CA VAL A 211 -3.41 -15.81 -12.35
C VAL A 211 -3.96 -16.28 -13.69
N ASN A 212 -5.26 -16.16 -13.89
CA ASN A 212 -5.97 -16.67 -15.07
C ASN A 212 -5.62 -18.15 -15.39
N GLY A 213 -5.53 -18.96 -14.33
CA GLY A 213 -5.21 -20.38 -14.44
C GLY A 213 -3.72 -20.72 -14.62
N THR A 214 -2.84 -19.73 -14.73
CA THR A 214 -1.40 -19.94 -14.86
C THR A 214 -0.70 -19.70 -13.53
N ALA A 215 0.10 -20.68 -13.07
CA ALA A 215 0.82 -20.57 -11.82
C ALA A 215 1.94 -19.51 -11.89
N GLY A 216 1.99 -18.65 -10.89
CA GLY A 216 3.12 -17.79 -10.61
C GLY A 216 4.22 -18.51 -9.81
N SER A 217 5.39 -17.89 -9.71
CA SER A 217 6.40 -18.35 -8.75
C SER A 217 6.02 -17.87 -7.35
N VAL A 218 5.95 -18.80 -6.38
CA VAL A 218 5.52 -18.52 -5.00
C VAL A 218 6.70 -18.70 -4.05
N THR A 219 6.88 -17.75 -3.14
CA THR A 219 7.70 -17.89 -1.93
C THR A 219 6.78 -17.89 -0.72
N PHE A 220 7.04 -18.77 0.25
CA PHE A 220 6.24 -18.86 1.47
C PHE A 220 7.15 -18.73 2.71
N ASP A 221 6.84 -17.78 3.56
CA ASP A 221 7.48 -17.61 4.86
C ASP A 221 6.65 -18.33 5.93
N ALA A 222 7.16 -19.46 6.39
CA ALA A 222 6.48 -20.28 7.39
C ALA A 222 6.39 -19.62 8.79
N GLN A 223 7.21 -18.60 9.09
CA GLN A 223 7.16 -17.91 10.37
C GLN A 223 5.99 -16.92 10.44
N THR A 224 5.74 -16.24 9.33
CA THR A 224 4.65 -15.25 9.21
C THR A 224 3.39 -15.82 8.56
N GLY A 225 3.48 -17.00 7.97
CA GLY A 225 2.39 -17.58 7.17
C GLY A 225 2.15 -16.84 5.86
N THR A 226 3.12 -16.05 5.37
CA THR A 226 2.92 -15.19 4.21
C THR A 226 3.41 -15.84 2.93
N ALA A 227 2.50 -16.04 1.98
CA ALA A 227 2.80 -16.37 0.59
C ALA A 227 2.97 -15.08 -0.22
N THR A 228 4.01 -15.00 -1.03
CA THR A 228 4.20 -13.94 -2.03
C THR A 228 4.36 -14.59 -3.40
N ALA A 229 3.53 -14.20 -4.34
CA ALA A 229 3.57 -14.71 -5.71
C ALA A 229 3.85 -13.60 -6.71
N ALA A 230 4.66 -13.92 -7.72
CA ALA A 230 4.95 -13.07 -8.86
C ALA A 230 4.78 -13.85 -10.17
N GLY A 231 4.49 -13.15 -11.26
CA GLY A 231 4.22 -13.78 -12.56
C GLY A 231 2.77 -14.20 -12.71
N GLY A 232 2.52 -15.19 -13.58
CA GLY A 232 1.17 -15.59 -14.00
C GLY A 232 0.80 -14.98 -15.37
N ASN A 233 -0.39 -15.27 -15.85
CA ASN A 233 -0.86 -14.80 -17.16
C ASN A 233 -1.74 -13.55 -17.02
N TRP A 234 -1.09 -12.41 -16.74
CA TRP A 234 -1.77 -11.12 -16.65
C TRP A 234 -2.15 -10.61 -18.04
N HIS A 235 -3.35 -10.06 -18.17
CA HIS A 235 -3.83 -9.37 -19.38
C HIS A 235 -4.64 -8.13 -19.00
N GLU A 236 -4.82 -7.27 -19.94
CA GLU A 236 -5.64 -6.08 -19.78
C GLU A 236 -7.09 -6.42 -19.47
N GLY A 237 -7.72 -5.66 -18.58
CA GLY A 237 -9.06 -5.93 -18.06
C GLY A 237 -9.06 -6.78 -16.79
N SER A 238 -10.12 -7.55 -16.60
CA SER A 238 -10.33 -8.35 -15.40
C SER A 238 -9.44 -9.58 -15.36
N ASN A 239 -8.69 -9.76 -14.27
CA ASN A 239 -7.83 -10.91 -14.01
C ASN A 239 -8.31 -11.66 -12.78
N SER A 240 -8.44 -12.98 -12.90
CA SER A 240 -8.79 -13.88 -11.80
C SER A 240 -7.54 -14.37 -11.10
N ILE A 241 -7.53 -14.28 -9.79
CA ILE A 241 -6.47 -14.82 -8.93
C ILE A 241 -7.07 -15.95 -8.11
N GLU A 242 -6.39 -17.09 -8.07
CA GLU A 242 -6.81 -18.27 -7.31
C GLU A 242 -5.66 -18.73 -6.43
N LEU A 243 -5.93 -18.90 -5.13
CA LEU A 243 -4.99 -19.41 -4.14
C LEU A 243 -5.44 -20.77 -3.65
N ARG A 244 -4.50 -21.72 -3.62
CA ARG A 244 -4.66 -23.07 -3.11
C ARG A 244 -3.57 -23.39 -2.11
N ALA A 245 -3.91 -24.16 -1.08
CA ALA A 245 -2.97 -24.69 -0.10
C ALA A 245 -3.50 -25.98 0.49
N SER A 246 -2.63 -26.77 1.10
CA SER A 246 -2.99 -27.80 2.07
C SER A 246 -2.12 -27.65 3.31
N ASP A 247 -2.51 -28.32 4.39
CA ASP A 247 -1.68 -28.50 5.55
C ASP A 247 -0.64 -29.62 5.37
N ALA A 248 0.13 -29.90 6.42
CA ALA A 248 1.20 -30.91 6.38
C ALA A 248 0.67 -32.35 6.30
N VAL A 249 -0.58 -32.59 6.71
CA VAL A 249 -1.19 -33.93 6.65
C VAL A 249 -2.10 -34.11 5.43
N GLY A 250 -2.27 -33.08 4.60
CA GLY A 250 -2.94 -33.16 3.31
C GLY A 250 -4.39 -32.70 3.31
N ASN A 251 -4.91 -32.04 4.36
CA ASN A 251 -6.23 -31.44 4.29
C ASN A 251 -6.21 -30.26 3.33
N LEU A 252 -7.05 -30.33 2.30
CA LEU A 252 -7.08 -29.37 1.21
C LEU A 252 -7.97 -28.18 1.57
N GLN A 253 -7.43 -26.98 1.46
CA GLN A 253 -8.20 -25.75 1.52
C GLN A 253 -9.14 -25.63 0.32
N THR A 254 -10.37 -25.14 0.54
CA THR A 254 -11.23 -24.69 -0.55
C THR A 254 -10.57 -23.53 -1.28
N PRO A 255 -10.36 -23.60 -2.63
CA PRO A 255 -9.68 -22.54 -3.36
C PRO A 255 -10.30 -21.17 -3.11
N VAL A 256 -9.48 -20.19 -2.77
CA VAL A 256 -9.91 -18.79 -2.62
C VAL A 256 -9.70 -18.08 -3.94
N VAL A 257 -10.80 -17.58 -4.53
CA VAL A 257 -10.79 -16.92 -5.84
C VAL A 257 -11.26 -15.47 -5.68
N TRP A 258 -10.57 -14.55 -6.32
CA TRP A 258 -10.96 -13.14 -6.42
C TRP A 258 -10.46 -12.56 -7.74
N SER A 259 -10.92 -11.36 -8.09
CA SER A 259 -10.49 -10.67 -9.31
C SER A 259 -9.98 -9.28 -9.02
N VAL A 260 -9.05 -8.81 -9.87
CA VAL A 260 -8.54 -7.45 -9.95
C VAL A 260 -8.60 -6.98 -11.39
N VAL A 261 -8.44 -5.68 -11.61
CA VAL A 261 -8.45 -5.11 -12.96
C VAL A 261 -7.07 -4.53 -13.28
N LEU A 262 -6.50 -4.95 -14.39
CA LEU A 262 -5.28 -4.39 -14.96
C LEU A 262 -5.66 -3.47 -16.12
N ASP A 263 -5.24 -2.23 -16.04
CA ASP A 263 -5.45 -1.22 -17.07
C ASP A 263 -4.09 -0.62 -17.45
N LEU A 264 -3.63 -0.92 -18.64
CA LEU A 264 -2.34 -0.48 -19.16
C LEU A 264 -2.47 0.70 -20.11
N ALA A 265 -3.70 1.02 -20.53
CA ALA A 265 -3.98 2.03 -21.53
C ALA A 265 -4.16 3.40 -20.88
N PRO A 266 -3.39 4.43 -21.28
CA PRO A 266 -3.66 5.78 -20.86
C PRO A 266 -4.99 6.30 -21.41
N PRO A 267 -5.71 7.18 -20.68
CA PRO A 267 -6.91 7.82 -21.17
C PRO A 267 -6.64 8.71 -22.39
N THR A 268 -7.69 9.00 -23.13
CA THR A 268 -7.68 9.96 -24.23
C THR A 268 -8.54 11.18 -23.88
N GLY A 269 -8.24 12.34 -24.50
CA GLY A 269 -9.07 13.52 -24.28
C GLY A 269 -8.66 14.71 -25.15
N THR A 270 -9.45 15.78 -25.03
CA THR A 270 -9.23 17.06 -25.73
C THR A 270 -9.47 18.23 -24.79
N ILE A 271 -8.88 19.36 -25.13
CA ILE A 271 -9.10 20.66 -24.50
C ILE A 271 -9.49 21.69 -25.56
N THR A 272 -10.36 22.64 -25.18
CA THR A 272 -10.68 23.83 -25.98
C THR A 272 -10.79 25.03 -25.07
N ILE A 273 -10.06 26.11 -25.36
CA ILE A 273 -10.07 27.35 -24.57
C ILE A 273 -11.17 28.26 -25.10
N ASN A 274 -12.03 28.81 -24.23
CA ASN A 274 -13.12 29.74 -24.55
C ASN A 274 -13.97 29.28 -25.75
N GLY A 275 -14.21 27.95 -25.90
CA GLY A 275 -14.98 27.41 -27.01
C GLY A 275 -14.31 27.52 -28.38
N GLY A 276 -12.99 27.62 -28.42
CA GLY A 276 -12.20 27.76 -29.69
C GLY A 276 -12.03 29.21 -30.13
N ALA A 277 -12.17 30.19 -29.23
CA ALA A 277 -11.88 31.59 -29.55
C ALA A 277 -10.37 31.75 -29.89
N VAL A 278 -10.08 32.53 -30.91
CA VAL A 278 -8.70 32.78 -31.35
C VAL A 278 -7.98 33.81 -30.45
N MET A 279 -8.74 34.67 -29.75
CA MET A 279 -8.21 35.76 -28.95
C MET A 279 -9.09 35.98 -27.70
N THR A 280 -8.48 36.45 -26.59
CA THR A 280 -9.15 36.95 -25.38
C THR A 280 -8.46 38.21 -24.88
N THR A 281 -9.21 39.08 -24.20
CA THR A 281 -8.67 40.23 -23.47
C THR A 281 -8.59 39.98 -21.97
N SER A 282 -8.96 38.78 -21.53
CA SER A 282 -8.95 38.38 -20.13
C SER A 282 -7.89 37.30 -19.90
N ALA A 283 -7.08 37.46 -18.86
CA ALA A 283 -6.20 36.39 -18.40
C ALA A 283 -6.95 35.19 -17.81
N PHE A 284 -8.24 35.33 -17.48
CA PHE A 284 -9.06 34.24 -17.01
C PHE A 284 -9.90 33.67 -18.16
N VAL A 285 -9.78 32.37 -18.39
CA VAL A 285 -10.44 31.66 -19.49
C VAL A 285 -11.23 30.46 -18.98
N THR A 286 -12.12 29.97 -19.83
CA THR A 286 -12.85 28.73 -19.59
C THR A 286 -12.25 27.61 -20.43
N LEU A 287 -11.99 26.46 -19.82
CA LEU A 287 -11.51 25.26 -20.50
C LEU A 287 -12.68 24.29 -20.66
N SER A 288 -12.99 23.92 -21.89
CA SER A 288 -13.91 22.84 -22.22
C SER A 288 -13.09 21.57 -22.45
N LEU A 289 -13.42 20.50 -21.75
CA LEU A 289 -12.64 19.27 -21.68
C LEU A 289 -13.49 18.07 -22.07
N THR A 290 -12.97 17.21 -22.89
CA THR A 290 -13.54 15.87 -23.11
C THR A 290 -12.48 14.85 -22.78
N GLY A 291 -12.90 13.71 -22.21
CA GLY A 291 -11.98 12.64 -21.92
C GLY A 291 -12.73 11.33 -21.82
N ALA A 292 -12.05 10.24 -22.15
CA ALA A 292 -12.56 8.88 -22.08
C ALA A 292 -11.45 7.90 -21.71
N ASP A 293 -11.84 6.88 -20.97
CA ASP A 293 -11.06 5.70 -20.66
C ASP A 293 -11.99 4.51 -20.60
N ASP A 294 -11.61 3.39 -21.19
CA ASP A 294 -12.50 2.25 -21.45
C ASP A 294 -12.53 1.22 -20.30
N ILE A 295 -11.51 1.19 -19.44
CA ILE A 295 -11.34 0.12 -18.46
C ILE A 295 -11.49 0.63 -17.02
N SER A 296 -10.58 1.48 -16.57
CA SER A 296 -10.61 1.98 -15.19
C SER A 296 -11.43 3.26 -15.03
N GLY A 297 -11.63 3.99 -16.13
CA GLY A 297 -12.31 5.27 -16.19
C GLY A 297 -11.47 6.42 -15.63
N LEU A 298 -11.85 7.65 -15.99
CA LEU A 298 -11.14 8.86 -15.60
C LEU A 298 -11.16 9.09 -14.08
N ALA A 299 -10.02 9.50 -13.52
CA ALA A 299 -9.86 9.88 -12.12
C ALA A 299 -9.75 11.40 -11.96
N HIS A 300 -8.77 12.02 -12.64
CA HIS A 300 -8.45 13.43 -12.47
C HIS A 300 -7.73 14.00 -13.68
N LEU A 301 -7.51 15.31 -13.63
CA LEU A 301 -6.77 16.08 -14.62
C LEU A 301 -5.47 16.60 -14.01
N LEU A 302 -4.46 16.77 -14.84
CA LEU A 302 -3.29 17.56 -14.56
C LEU A 302 -3.28 18.72 -15.57
N VAL A 303 -3.39 19.96 -15.11
CA VAL A 303 -3.53 21.16 -15.96
C VAL A 303 -2.37 22.11 -15.69
N SER A 304 -1.76 22.65 -16.74
CA SER A 304 -0.64 23.61 -16.66
C SER A 304 -0.67 24.62 -17.79
N ASN A 305 -0.04 25.78 -17.57
CA ASN A 305 0.34 26.73 -18.62
C ASN A 305 1.71 26.41 -19.24
N ASP A 306 2.39 25.36 -18.76
CA ASP A 306 3.70 24.91 -19.25
C ASP A 306 3.65 23.41 -19.51
N GLU A 307 4.19 22.97 -20.65
CA GLU A 307 4.12 21.56 -21.08
C GLU A 307 4.90 20.62 -20.15
N LEU A 308 5.97 21.10 -19.54
CA LEU A 308 6.91 20.25 -18.80
C LEU A 308 6.71 20.32 -17.29
N THR A 309 6.24 21.47 -16.79
CA THR A 309 6.22 21.77 -15.35
C THR A 309 4.90 22.40 -14.91
N GLY A 310 4.73 22.60 -13.60
CA GLY A 310 3.64 23.40 -13.03
C GLY A 310 2.25 22.77 -13.12
N TYR A 311 2.15 21.45 -13.35
CA TYR A 311 0.86 20.79 -13.41
C TYR A 311 0.14 20.80 -12.07
N VAL A 312 -1.11 21.27 -12.07
CA VAL A 312 -2.02 21.26 -10.94
C VAL A 312 -2.99 20.11 -11.13
N GLN A 313 -3.12 19.27 -10.10
CA GLN A 313 -4.08 18.18 -10.09
C GLN A 313 -5.48 18.69 -9.69
N GLU A 314 -6.47 18.40 -10.53
CA GLU A 314 -7.88 18.73 -10.30
C GLU A 314 -8.78 17.52 -10.62
N PRO A 315 -9.94 17.37 -9.96
CA PRO A 315 -10.94 16.37 -10.36
C PRO A 315 -11.31 16.52 -11.83
N PHE A 316 -11.62 15.40 -12.50
CA PHE A 316 -12.12 15.46 -13.86
C PHE A 316 -13.44 16.23 -13.93
N VAL A 317 -13.48 17.27 -14.76
CA VAL A 317 -14.67 18.06 -15.10
C VAL A 317 -14.69 18.31 -16.62
N THR A 318 -15.88 18.44 -17.19
CA THR A 318 -16.02 18.78 -18.61
C THR A 318 -15.93 20.29 -18.88
N LEU A 319 -16.04 21.10 -17.83
CA LEU A 319 -15.91 22.56 -17.90
C LEU A 319 -15.13 23.04 -16.69
N ARG A 320 -14.02 23.73 -16.92
CA ARG A 320 -13.21 24.40 -15.91
C ARG A 320 -13.23 25.90 -16.16
N GLU A 321 -13.97 26.61 -15.35
CA GLU A 321 -14.07 28.07 -15.39
C GLU A 321 -12.92 28.75 -14.67
N LEU A 322 -12.60 29.97 -15.06
CA LEU A 322 -11.62 30.87 -14.42
C LEU A 322 -10.21 30.24 -14.32
N TRP A 323 -9.78 29.52 -15.36
CA TRP A 323 -8.37 29.16 -15.46
C TRP A 323 -7.53 30.40 -15.73
N LYS A 324 -6.49 30.65 -14.93
CA LYS A 324 -5.62 31.81 -15.10
C LYS A 324 -4.50 31.46 -16.07
N LEU A 325 -4.47 32.11 -17.24
CA LEU A 325 -3.34 32.09 -18.17
C LEU A 325 -2.11 32.78 -17.56
N THR A 326 -0.92 32.52 -18.09
CA THR A 326 0.23 33.34 -17.82
C THR A 326 -0.08 34.76 -18.32
N PRO A 327 -0.01 35.81 -17.49
CA PRO A 327 -0.52 37.13 -17.86
C PRO A 327 0.48 37.92 -18.72
N VAL A 328 0.97 37.32 -19.78
CA VAL A 328 1.87 37.93 -20.76
C VAL A 328 1.16 37.98 -22.13
N ARG A 329 1.20 39.13 -22.77
CA ARG A 329 0.59 39.32 -24.12
C ARG A 329 1.18 38.34 -25.13
N GLY A 330 0.34 37.84 -26.02
CA GLY A 330 0.70 36.90 -27.06
C GLY A 330 0.04 35.55 -26.91
N ILE A 331 0.55 34.55 -27.60
CA ILE A 331 -0.02 33.22 -27.64
C ILE A 331 0.24 32.54 -26.27
N GLN A 332 -0.83 32.18 -25.61
CA GLN A 332 -0.83 31.43 -24.34
C GLN A 332 -1.38 30.03 -24.62
N SER A 333 -0.68 29.01 -24.13
CA SER A 333 -1.10 27.62 -24.25
C SER A 333 -1.49 27.05 -22.90
N VAL A 334 -2.48 26.16 -22.90
CA VAL A 334 -2.84 25.38 -21.72
C VAL A 334 -2.70 23.90 -22.08
N PHE A 335 -2.01 23.16 -21.23
CA PHE A 335 -1.72 21.74 -21.39
C PHE A 335 -2.50 20.93 -20.37
N VAL A 336 -3.07 19.83 -20.81
CA VAL A 336 -3.85 18.93 -19.97
C VAL A 336 -3.37 17.50 -20.18
N LYS A 337 -3.18 16.78 -19.05
CA LYS A 337 -3.05 15.32 -19.06
C LYS A 337 -4.27 14.75 -18.33
N PHE A 338 -4.84 13.72 -18.92
CA PHE A 338 -5.93 12.95 -18.32
C PHE A 338 -5.32 11.77 -17.57
N VAL A 339 -5.78 11.51 -16.36
CA VAL A 339 -5.30 10.40 -15.55
C VAL A 339 -6.49 9.51 -15.19
N ASP A 340 -6.35 8.20 -15.38
CA ASP A 340 -7.35 7.19 -15.05
C ASP A 340 -7.26 6.76 -13.58
N ARG A 341 -8.16 5.86 -13.18
CA ARG A 341 -8.20 5.32 -11.82
C ARG A 341 -7.14 4.25 -11.54
N ALA A 342 -6.54 3.68 -12.57
CA ALA A 342 -5.40 2.77 -12.43
C ALA A 342 -4.07 3.53 -12.27
N GLY A 343 -4.06 4.84 -12.63
CA GLY A 343 -2.89 5.72 -12.51
C GLY A 343 -2.13 5.93 -13.81
N ASN A 344 -2.67 5.53 -14.99
CA ASN A 344 -2.07 5.87 -16.27
C ASN A 344 -2.38 7.33 -16.60
N ALA A 345 -1.39 8.03 -17.15
CA ALA A 345 -1.52 9.40 -17.59
C ALA A 345 -1.36 9.50 -19.12
N SER A 346 -2.23 10.26 -19.77
CA SER A 346 -2.11 10.56 -21.20
C SER A 346 -0.86 11.38 -21.51
N ALA A 347 -0.44 11.38 -22.75
CA ALA A 347 0.39 12.46 -23.27
C ALA A 347 -0.34 13.82 -23.05
N PRO A 348 0.39 14.94 -22.90
CA PRO A 348 -0.23 16.25 -22.80
C PRO A 348 -0.95 16.58 -24.10
N VAL A 349 -2.21 17.03 -23.98
CA VAL A 349 -2.94 17.69 -25.08
C VAL A 349 -3.02 19.18 -24.75
N SER A 350 -3.07 20.03 -25.77
CA SER A 350 -3.07 21.48 -25.56
C SER A 350 -4.00 22.20 -26.52
N ASP A 351 -4.43 23.38 -26.10
CA ASP A 351 -5.02 24.40 -26.94
C ASP A 351 -4.34 25.74 -26.64
N ALA A 352 -4.44 26.68 -27.57
CA ALA A 352 -3.81 27.97 -27.48
C ALA A 352 -4.77 29.12 -27.84
N ILE A 353 -4.58 30.26 -27.17
CA ILE A 353 -5.36 31.47 -27.40
C ILE A 353 -4.42 32.68 -27.36
N GLU A 354 -4.67 33.68 -28.20
CA GLU A 354 -3.94 34.95 -28.14
C GLU A 354 -4.47 35.81 -26.98
N LEU A 355 -3.63 36.14 -26.01
CA LEU A 355 -3.95 37.04 -24.90
C LEU A 355 -3.60 38.49 -25.34
N ALA A 356 -4.61 39.25 -25.70
CA ALA A 356 -4.53 40.66 -26.06
C ALA A 356 -5.01 41.52 -24.89
N LEU A 357 -4.19 41.62 -23.83
CA LEU A 357 -4.50 42.50 -22.71
C LEU A 357 -4.65 43.93 -23.20
N LEU A 358 -5.78 44.58 -22.92
CA LEU A 358 -6.01 45.97 -23.23
C LEU A 358 -5.21 46.84 -22.25
N SER A 359 -4.38 47.73 -22.82
CA SER A 359 -3.79 48.81 -22.01
C SER A 359 -4.87 49.84 -21.66
N PRO A 360 -4.86 50.41 -20.46
CA PRO A 360 -5.79 51.49 -20.12
C PRO A 360 -5.58 52.71 -21.00
N GLU A 361 -6.64 53.47 -21.26
CA GLU A 361 -6.61 54.76 -21.92
C GLU A 361 -6.64 55.88 -20.88
N THR A 362 -5.85 56.95 -21.08
CA THR A 362 -5.80 58.07 -20.16
C THR A 362 -6.47 59.30 -20.78
N VAL A 363 -7.42 59.89 -20.08
CA VAL A 363 -8.13 61.08 -20.52
C VAL A 363 -8.00 62.20 -19.48
N ILE A 364 -7.52 63.36 -19.94
CA ILE A 364 -7.55 64.61 -19.15
C ILE A 364 -8.95 65.22 -19.31
N THR A 365 -9.78 65.17 -18.25
CA THR A 365 -11.16 65.61 -18.30
C THR A 365 -11.35 67.12 -17.99
N SER A 366 -10.44 67.66 -17.18
CA SER A 366 -10.39 69.12 -16.90
C SER A 366 -8.99 69.56 -16.59
N GLY A 367 -8.79 70.88 -16.65
CA GLY A 367 -7.51 71.54 -16.31
C GLY A 367 -7.30 72.81 -17.10
N PRO A 368 -6.31 73.62 -16.76
CA PRO A 368 -6.00 74.85 -17.46
C PRO A 368 -5.73 74.59 -18.95
N ALA A 369 -6.13 75.55 -19.81
CA ALA A 369 -5.87 75.54 -21.25
C ALA A 369 -5.74 77.00 -21.72
N GLY A 370 -4.85 77.31 -22.66
CA GLY A 370 -4.62 78.64 -23.14
C GLY A 370 -3.87 79.51 -22.07
N PHE A 371 -4.22 80.76 -21.98
CA PHE A 371 -3.64 81.67 -21.00
C PHE A 371 -4.41 81.66 -19.70
N THR A 372 -3.71 81.62 -18.55
CA THR A 372 -4.26 81.78 -17.21
C THR A 372 -3.31 82.69 -16.37
N PRO A 373 -3.85 83.63 -15.54
CA PRO A 373 -3.03 84.37 -14.61
C PRO A 373 -2.73 83.55 -13.34
N ASP A 374 -3.37 82.41 -13.15
CA ASP A 374 -3.21 81.61 -11.95
C ASP A 374 -1.93 80.76 -12.07
N GLN A 375 -1.07 80.93 -11.05
CA GLN A 375 0.17 80.15 -10.92
C GLN A 375 -0.07 78.81 -10.31
N GLY A 376 -1.31 78.40 -10.01
CA GLY A 376 -1.73 77.03 -9.68
C GLY A 376 -2.37 76.33 -10.87
N ALA A 377 -2.20 75.03 -10.98
CA ALA A 377 -2.86 74.19 -11.94
C ALA A 377 -3.46 72.95 -11.29
N THR A 378 -4.71 72.67 -11.60
CA THR A 378 -5.43 71.46 -11.14
C THR A 378 -5.98 70.73 -12.36
N PHE A 379 -5.56 69.47 -12.54
CA PHE A 379 -6.03 68.60 -13.60
C PHE A 379 -6.86 67.47 -13.02
N ALA A 380 -8.03 67.22 -13.62
CA ALA A 380 -8.76 66.00 -13.36
C ALA A 380 -8.52 65.02 -14.52
N VAL A 381 -8.29 63.79 -14.19
CA VAL A 381 -8.00 62.71 -15.11
C VAL A 381 -8.94 61.54 -14.92
N MET A 382 -9.15 60.75 -15.94
CA MET A 382 -9.93 59.54 -15.84
C MET A 382 -9.33 58.43 -16.73
N CYS A 383 -9.64 57.21 -16.35
CA CYS A 383 -9.46 55.99 -17.16
C CYS A 383 -10.85 55.45 -17.47
N PRO A 384 -11.29 55.39 -18.72
CA PRO A 384 -12.63 54.92 -19.07
C PRO A 384 -12.95 53.51 -18.59
N GLU A 385 -11.93 52.65 -18.49
CA GLU A 385 -12.01 51.28 -18.01
C GLU A 385 -12.25 51.13 -16.53
N GLY A 386 -12.04 52.20 -15.78
CA GLY A 386 -12.16 52.28 -14.32
C GLY A 386 -11.13 51.43 -13.55
N GLY A 387 -10.95 51.75 -12.28
CA GLY A 387 -10.03 51.00 -11.40
C GLY A 387 -8.53 51.20 -11.70
N CYS A 388 -8.17 52.28 -12.39
CA CYS A 388 -6.79 52.61 -12.72
C CYS A 388 -6.10 53.40 -11.60
N VAL A 389 -4.77 53.34 -11.62
CA VAL A 389 -3.88 54.26 -10.95
C VAL A 389 -3.20 55.19 -11.96
N PHE A 390 -2.78 56.36 -11.51
CA PHE A 390 -2.23 57.41 -12.38
C PHE A 390 -0.82 57.80 -11.91
N SER A 391 0.07 58.04 -12.87
CA SER A 391 1.33 58.68 -12.70
C SER A 391 1.37 59.93 -13.58
N TYR A 392 1.84 61.06 -13.07
CA TYR A 392 1.82 62.32 -13.81
C TYR A 392 3.14 63.09 -13.64
N ALA A 393 3.36 64.00 -14.58
CA ALA A 393 4.51 64.90 -14.54
C ALA A 393 4.10 66.27 -15.02
N PHE A 394 4.62 67.32 -14.33
CA PHE A 394 4.53 68.70 -14.78
C PHE A 394 5.88 69.13 -15.37
N ASP A 395 5.83 69.73 -16.53
CA ASP A 395 7.02 70.14 -17.25
C ASP A 395 8.08 69.05 -17.40
N ALA A 396 9.33 69.34 -17.14
CA ALA A 396 10.43 68.38 -17.20
C ALA A 396 10.62 67.55 -15.88
N ALA A 397 9.66 67.60 -14.96
CA ALA A 397 9.76 66.79 -13.74
C ALA A 397 9.67 65.28 -14.06
N PRO A 398 10.27 64.42 -13.23
CA PRO A 398 10.09 63.00 -13.34
C PRO A 398 8.62 62.60 -13.07
N TRP A 399 8.23 61.43 -13.55
CA TRP A 399 6.92 60.83 -13.25
C TRP A 399 6.73 60.66 -11.74
N SER A 400 5.52 60.97 -11.25
CA SER A 400 5.14 60.73 -9.87
C SER A 400 5.07 59.23 -9.57
N GLU A 401 5.04 58.86 -8.29
CA GLU A 401 4.61 57.53 -7.86
C GLU A 401 3.15 57.28 -8.32
N TRP A 402 2.82 55.98 -8.54
CA TRP A 402 1.48 55.59 -8.92
C TRP A 402 0.46 55.84 -7.79
N SER A 403 -0.63 56.48 -8.10
CA SER A 403 -1.66 56.85 -7.15
C SER A 403 -3.07 56.64 -7.74
N PRO A 404 -4.05 56.17 -6.96
CA PRO A 404 -5.46 56.14 -7.39
C PRO A 404 -6.12 57.54 -7.44
N ALA A 405 -5.40 58.58 -7.06
CA ALA A 405 -5.92 59.97 -7.09
C ALA A 405 -6.12 60.43 -8.54
N ALA A 406 -7.37 60.70 -8.93
CA ALA A 406 -7.73 61.23 -10.23
C ALA A 406 -7.57 62.75 -10.38
N ILE A 407 -6.85 63.39 -9.48
CA ILE A 407 -6.57 64.83 -9.48
C ILE A 407 -5.07 65.04 -9.27
N ALA A 408 -4.45 65.84 -10.15
CA ALA A 408 -3.08 66.28 -10.06
C ALA A 408 -3.04 67.78 -9.88
N THR A 409 -2.21 68.27 -8.94
CA THR A 409 -2.06 69.71 -8.65
C THR A 409 -0.63 70.12 -8.71
N ALA A 410 -0.40 71.34 -9.18
CA ALA A 410 0.90 72.04 -9.07
C ALA A 410 0.66 73.49 -8.63
N ASP A 411 1.47 74.00 -7.75
CA ASP A 411 1.40 75.39 -7.25
C ASP A 411 2.75 76.13 -7.50
N GLY A 412 2.67 77.45 -7.58
CA GLY A 412 3.86 78.28 -7.70
C GLY A 412 4.56 78.16 -9.05
N LEU A 413 3.81 77.89 -10.10
CA LEU A 413 4.31 77.81 -11.48
C LEU A 413 4.87 79.16 -11.94
N ALA A 414 5.97 79.12 -12.66
CA ALA A 414 6.58 80.32 -13.22
C ALA A 414 5.72 80.88 -14.33
N PHE A 415 5.91 82.16 -14.70
CA PHE A 415 5.32 82.68 -15.94
C PHE A 415 6.00 82.08 -17.15
N GLY A 416 5.17 81.58 -18.11
CA GLY A 416 5.65 80.95 -19.31
C GLY A 416 4.77 79.72 -19.75
N ASN A 417 5.33 78.98 -20.69
CA ASN A 417 4.68 77.75 -21.18
C ASN A 417 4.89 76.61 -20.22
N HIS A 418 3.81 75.90 -19.95
CA HIS A 418 3.79 74.70 -19.12
C HIS A 418 3.14 73.57 -19.88
N TYR A 419 3.49 72.30 -19.55
CA TYR A 419 2.83 71.12 -20.00
C TYR A 419 2.63 70.12 -18.89
N PHE A 420 1.51 69.44 -18.93
CA PHE A 420 1.12 68.37 -18.04
C PHE A 420 1.04 67.09 -18.82
N ARG A 421 1.64 66.02 -18.32
CA ARG A 421 1.57 64.66 -18.86
C ARG A 421 1.05 63.74 -17.80
N VAL A 422 0.19 62.78 -18.18
CA VAL A 422 -0.38 61.77 -17.32
C VAL A 422 -0.54 60.47 -18.08
N LYS A 423 -0.23 59.41 -17.39
CA LYS A 423 -0.51 58.05 -17.87
C LYS A 423 -1.28 57.28 -16.81
N ALA A 424 -2.21 56.44 -17.27
CA ALA A 424 -2.90 55.48 -16.42
C ALA A 424 -2.21 54.13 -16.47
N ALA A 425 -2.40 53.35 -15.39
CA ALA A 425 -2.07 51.95 -15.39
C ALA A 425 -3.14 51.19 -14.66
N LYS A 426 -3.32 49.93 -15.03
CA LYS A 426 -4.29 49.04 -14.39
C LYS A 426 -3.68 47.66 -14.22
N ASP A 427 -3.56 47.23 -12.95
CA ASP A 427 -3.21 45.83 -12.64
C ASP A 427 -4.26 44.89 -13.25
N VAL A 428 -3.88 44.17 -14.29
CA VAL A 428 -4.75 43.26 -15.02
C VAL A 428 -4.46 41.81 -14.69
N ASP A 429 -3.37 41.55 -13.97
CA ASP A 429 -2.88 40.19 -13.69
C ASP A 429 -2.75 39.86 -12.20
N GLY A 430 -2.88 40.84 -11.31
CA GLY A 430 -2.77 40.69 -9.86
C GLY A 430 -1.32 40.39 -9.39
N THR A 431 -0.31 40.71 -10.23
CA THR A 431 1.08 40.70 -9.76
C THR A 431 1.37 41.97 -8.97
N PRO A 432 2.19 41.91 -7.89
CA PRO A 432 2.51 43.10 -7.14
C PRO A 432 3.29 44.13 -7.98
N GLY A 433 2.74 45.33 -8.07
CA GLY A 433 3.35 46.45 -8.81
C GLY A 433 2.86 46.55 -10.26
N ILE A 434 2.90 47.80 -10.80
CA ILE A 434 2.52 48.04 -12.21
C ILE A 434 3.64 47.59 -13.13
N GLN A 435 3.30 46.74 -14.10
CA GLN A 435 4.23 46.29 -15.13
C GLN A 435 4.17 47.22 -16.36
N PRO A 436 5.24 47.29 -17.19
CA PRO A 436 5.28 48.19 -18.36
C PRO A 436 4.15 47.95 -19.38
N ASP A 437 3.62 46.75 -19.49
CA ASP A 437 2.52 46.39 -20.39
C ASP A 437 1.13 46.69 -19.80
N GLU A 438 1.08 47.09 -18.56
CA GLU A 438 -0.13 47.54 -17.83
C GLU A 438 -0.32 49.03 -17.89
N GLU A 439 0.66 49.76 -18.40
CA GLU A 439 0.63 51.20 -18.56
C GLU A 439 -0.03 51.62 -19.90
N ASP A 440 -0.65 52.81 -19.87
CA ASP A 440 -1.05 53.49 -21.12
C ASP A 440 0.19 53.81 -21.98
N PRO A 441 0.33 53.23 -23.18
CA PRO A 441 1.48 53.49 -24.05
C PRO A 441 1.47 54.89 -24.65
N SER A 442 0.36 55.65 -24.57
CA SER A 442 0.14 56.97 -25.14
C SER A 442 -0.32 57.99 -24.10
N PRO A 443 0.61 58.44 -23.22
CA PRO A 443 0.25 59.38 -22.17
C PRO A 443 -0.50 60.61 -22.67
N ALA A 444 -1.57 60.99 -21.97
CA ALA A 444 -2.30 62.21 -22.34
C ALA A 444 -1.49 63.45 -21.93
N GLU A 445 -1.50 64.42 -22.80
CA GLU A 445 -0.77 65.68 -22.62
C GLU A 445 -1.68 66.90 -22.77
N ARG A 446 -1.41 67.97 -22.01
CA ARG A 446 -2.04 69.27 -22.14
C ARG A 446 -1.02 70.38 -21.86
N THR A 447 -1.08 71.41 -22.72
CA THR A 447 -0.22 72.61 -22.58
C THR A 447 -1.07 73.81 -22.23
N TRP A 448 -0.47 74.75 -21.47
CA TRP A 448 -1.07 76.06 -21.15
C TRP A 448 0.01 77.07 -20.90
N ILE A 449 -0.37 78.37 -20.76
CA ILE A 449 0.55 79.45 -20.50
C ILE A 449 0.11 80.15 -19.21
N VAL A 450 1.02 80.23 -18.25
CA VAL A 450 0.82 81.07 -17.07
C VAL A 450 1.30 82.48 -17.38
N GLY A 451 0.38 83.43 -17.27
CA GLY A 451 0.71 84.84 -17.56
C GLY A 451 -0.53 85.75 -17.66
N VAL A 452 -0.34 86.96 -18.04
CA VAL A 452 -1.44 87.86 -18.33
C VAL A 452 -1.59 87.95 -19.85
N GLU A 453 -2.83 87.89 -20.36
CA GLU A 453 -3.10 88.09 -21.79
C GLU A 453 -2.51 89.46 -22.17
N PRO A 454 -1.79 89.54 -23.26
CA PRO A 454 -1.34 90.82 -23.78
C PRO A 454 -2.55 91.70 -24.08
N SER A 455 -2.77 92.70 -23.24
CA SER A 455 -3.87 93.65 -23.48
C SER A 455 -3.59 94.39 -24.77
N VAL A 456 -4.46 94.22 -25.72
CA VAL A 456 -4.46 95.09 -26.92
C VAL A 456 -5.00 96.41 -26.52
N PHE A 457 -4.08 97.36 -26.17
CA PHE A 457 -4.44 98.74 -25.99
C PHE A 457 -4.85 99.28 -27.35
N VAL A 458 -6.14 99.45 -27.59
CA VAL A 458 -6.65 100.25 -28.70
C VAL A 458 -6.60 101.71 -28.29
N ILE A 459 -5.56 102.44 -28.76
CA ILE A 459 -5.51 103.91 -28.62
C ILE A 459 -6.49 104.48 -29.63
N PRO A 460 -7.51 105.30 -29.21
CA PRO A 460 -8.41 105.95 -30.13
C PRO A 460 -7.69 106.87 -31.11
N ARG A 461 -7.94 106.78 -32.37
CA ARG A 461 -7.36 107.59 -33.46
C ARG A 461 -7.79 109.03 -33.34
N GLY A 462 -6.88 109.92 -32.82
CA GLY A 462 -6.82 111.29 -33.23
C GLY A 462 -6.09 111.37 -34.55
N PRO A 463 -6.05 112.47 -35.24
CA PRO A 463 -5.68 112.56 -36.71
C PRO A 463 -4.24 112.15 -37.03
N HIS A 464 -3.45 111.64 -36.11
CA HIS A 464 -2.13 111.02 -36.31
C HIS A 464 -1.79 109.96 -35.26
N ILE A 465 -2.05 108.72 -35.55
CA ILE A 465 -1.68 107.61 -34.64
C ILE A 465 -0.67 106.65 -35.29
N LYS A 466 0.44 106.42 -34.60
CA LYS A 466 1.36 105.27 -34.79
C LYS A 466 1.00 104.17 -33.85
N LEU A 467 0.74 103.01 -34.36
CA LEU A 467 0.63 101.76 -33.59
C LEU A 467 2.03 101.37 -33.09
N TRP A 468 2.20 101.27 -31.77
CA TRP A 468 3.36 100.66 -31.16
C TRP A 468 2.94 99.29 -30.60
N ARG A 469 3.67 98.24 -31.00
CA ARG A 469 3.55 96.90 -30.39
C ARG A 469 4.56 96.86 -29.24
N LEU A 470 4.08 96.63 -28.05
CA LEU A 470 4.95 96.29 -26.91
C LEU A 470 5.08 94.75 -26.94
N GLU A 471 6.31 94.24 -27.08
CA GLU A 471 6.66 92.82 -26.93
C GLU A 471 6.76 92.48 -25.46
#